data_6f34ff7a58353698bd809e1af18e363a
#
_entry.id   6f34ff7a58353698bd809e1af18e363a
#
_cell.length_a   1.000
_cell.length_b   1.000
_cell.length_c   1.000
_cell.angle_alpha   90.00
_cell.angle_beta   90.00
_cell.angle_gamma   90.00
#
_symmetry.space_group_name_H-M   'P 1'
#
loop_
_entity.id
_entity.type
_entity.pdbx_description
1 polymer ?
#
loop_
_entity_poly.entity_id
_entity_poly.type
_entity_poly.pdbx_seq_one_letter_code
_entity_poly.pdbx_strand_id
1 'polypeptide(L)'
;APDVAPLLCFADCVPVIVVSPSGSFAVVHAGWRGVVASIASKAVLRLVEYDRSVAGATSRLVEDIAGSYNVYIGPHIHGECFECGEDLIRRFVDQFGEACSRDPRHVDLAEALRIDLVRVGVDGSRIADAGACTMCHPDQYYSYRAEGGTCGRHGALAFRRS
;
A
#
# COMPACT_ATOMS: atom_id res chain seq x y z
N ALA A 1 7.30 18.87 -1.87
CA ALA A 1 7.60 20.12 -2.59
C ALA A 1 6.44 20.40 -3.55
N PRO A 2 5.99 21.64 -3.74
CA PRO A 2 5.09 21.98 -4.82
C PRO A 2 5.74 21.60 -6.16
N ASP A 3 4.92 21.28 -7.16
CA ASP A 3 5.35 20.94 -8.53
C ASP A 3 6.13 19.63 -8.70
N VAL A 4 6.09 18.74 -7.71
CA VAL A 4 6.62 17.37 -7.84
C VAL A 4 5.47 16.38 -8.01
N ALA A 5 5.53 15.59 -9.07
CA ALA A 5 4.56 14.54 -9.38
C ALA A 5 5.27 13.17 -9.41
N PRO A 6 5.43 12.48 -8.27
CA PRO A 6 6.00 11.14 -8.25
C PRO A 6 5.12 10.18 -9.05
N LEU A 7 5.74 9.48 -9.99
CA LEU A 7 5.15 8.39 -10.77
C LEU A 7 5.89 7.10 -10.43
N LEU A 8 5.17 6.08 -9.97
CA LEU A 8 5.70 4.73 -9.77
C LEU A 8 4.98 3.77 -10.71
N CYS A 9 5.70 2.76 -11.18
CA CYS A 9 5.21 1.79 -12.16
C CYS A 9 4.97 0.43 -11.52
N PHE A 10 3.89 -0.24 -11.93
CA PHE A 10 3.39 -1.47 -11.32
C PHE A 10 2.99 -2.51 -12.37
N ALA A 11 3.09 -3.77 -11.99
CA ALA A 11 2.42 -4.93 -12.54
C ALA A 11 2.37 -5.96 -11.40
N ASP A 12 1.21 -6.16 -10.79
CA ASP A 12 0.88 -6.99 -9.62
C ASP A 12 1.22 -6.39 -8.24
N CYS A 13 2.36 -5.71 -8.06
CA CYS A 13 2.65 -5.05 -6.79
C CYS A 13 1.58 -4.00 -6.44
N VAL A 14 1.33 -3.80 -5.15
CA VAL A 14 0.27 -2.93 -4.66
C VAL A 14 0.70 -1.46 -4.74
N PRO A 15 0.00 -0.61 -5.55
CA PRO A 15 0.15 0.84 -5.48
C PRO A 15 -0.55 1.36 -4.22
N VAL A 16 0.14 2.17 -3.42
CA VAL A 16 -0.49 2.82 -2.26
C VAL A 16 -0.25 4.33 -2.35
N ILE A 17 -1.33 5.12 -2.25
CA ILE A 17 -1.25 6.58 -2.13
C ILE A 17 -1.79 6.95 -0.76
N VAL A 18 -0.97 7.65 0.03
CA VAL A 18 -1.34 8.18 1.34
C VAL A 18 -1.51 9.68 1.22
N VAL A 19 -2.61 10.22 1.72
CA VAL A 19 -2.90 11.66 1.68
C VAL A 19 -3.26 12.15 3.08
N SER A 20 -2.55 13.17 3.54
CA SER A 20 -2.86 13.85 4.80
C SER A 20 -3.83 15.01 4.59
N PRO A 21 -4.58 15.44 5.63
CA PRO A 21 -5.42 16.63 5.57
C PRO A 21 -4.66 17.92 5.26
N SER A 22 -3.34 17.98 5.50
CA SER A 22 -2.49 19.13 5.14
C SER A 22 -2.23 19.23 3.63
N GLY A 23 -2.63 18.21 2.85
CA GLY A 23 -2.32 18.08 1.43
C GLY A 23 -0.92 17.49 1.17
N SER A 24 -0.22 17.03 2.20
CA SER A 24 0.99 16.20 2.04
C SER A 24 0.59 14.80 1.59
N PHE A 25 1.39 14.19 0.74
CA PHE A 25 1.08 12.85 0.22
C PHE A 25 2.34 12.01 -0.01
N ALA A 26 2.16 10.71 -0.10
CA ALA A 26 3.18 9.75 -0.51
C ALA A 26 2.61 8.78 -1.55
N VAL A 27 3.44 8.40 -2.53
CA VAL A 27 3.18 7.28 -3.45
C VAL A 27 4.14 6.16 -3.11
N VAL A 28 3.60 4.97 -2.87
CA VAL A 28 4.36 3.82 -2.35
C VAL A 28 4.19 2.62 -3.28
N HIS A 29 5.30 1.95 -3.58
CA HIS A 29 5.33 0.69 -4.30
C HIS A 29 5.48 -0.47 -3.30
N ALA A 30 4.39 -1.16 -3.01
CA ALA A 30 4.36 -2.25 -2.06
C ALA A 30 4.27 -3.62 -2.76
N GLY A 31 5.41 -4.11 -3.28
CA GLY A 31 5.57 -5.53 -3.60
C GLY A 31 5.71 -6.35 -2.30
N TRP A 32 5.69 -7.68 -2.36
CA TRP A 32 5.72 -8.52 -1.16
C TRP A 32 6.89 -8.20 -0.19
N ARG A 33 8.09 -7.88 -0.73
CA ARG A 33 9.23 -7.46 0.10
C ARG A 33 8.98 -6.12 0.79
N GLY A 34 8.33 -5.20 0.09
CA GLY A 34 7.93 -3.89 0.63
C GLY A 34 6.87 -4.03 1.72
N VAL A 35 5.88 -4.92 1.53
CA VAL A 35 4.87 -5.23 2.54
C VAL A 35 5.53 -5.76 3.80
N VAL A 36 6.37 -6.79 3.68
CA VAL A 36 7.12 -7.35 4.83
C VAL A 36 8.04 -6.32 5.50
N ALA A 37 8.56 -5.36 4.73
CA ALA A 37 9.36 -4.26 5.27
C ALA A 37 8.52 -3.09 5.82
N SER A 38 7.18 -3.22 5.88
CA SER A 38 6.23 -2.20 6.34
C SER A 38 6.40 -0.84 5.61
N ILE A 39 6.61 -0.88 4.29
CA ILE A 39 6.94 0.33 3.52
C ILE A 39 5.82 1.38 3.55
N ALA A 40 4.56 0.96 3.53
CA ALA A 40 3.42 1.88 3.59
C ALA A 40 3.29 2.53 4.97
N SER A 41 3.42 1.75 6.04
CA SER A 41 3.44 2.25 7.41
C SER A 41 4.59 3.21 7.67
N LYS A 42 5.78 2.92 7.13
CA LYS A 42 6.92 3.86 7.17
C LYS A 42 6.62 5.17 6.45
N ALA A 43 5.92 5.12 5.31
CA ALA A 43 5.51 6.32 4.59
C ALA A 43 4.50 7.16 5.41
N VAL A 44 3.53 6.51 6.06
CA VAL A 44 2.59 7.17 7.00
C VAL A 44 3.36 7.86 8.12
N LEU A 45 4.27 7.16 8.79
CA LEU A 45 5.05 7.71 9.91
C LEU A 45 5.91 8.92 9.46
N ARG A 46 6.50 8.86 8.27
CA ARG A 46 7.27 9.99 7.70
C ARG A 46 6.37 11.19 7.39
N LEU A 47 5.16 10.98 6.89
CA LEU A 47 4.18 12.07 6.70
C LEU A 47 3.74 12.66 8.04
N VAL A 48 3.53 11.84 9.07
CA VAL A 48 3.20 12.31 10.43
C VAL A 48 4.33 13.17 10.99
N GLU A 49 5.59 12.74 10.87
CA GLU A 49 6.75 13.55 11.29
C GLU A 49 6.78 14.91 10.57
N TYR A 50 6.56 14.91 9.26
CA TYR A 50 6.51 16.13 8.46
C TYR A 50 5.37 17.05 8.89
N ASP A 51 4.15 16.53 8.99
CA ASP A 51 2.97 17.33 9.38
C ASP A 51 3.13 17.91 10.79
N ARG A 52 3.71 17.16 11.74
CA ARG A 52 4.04 17.67 13.07
C ARG A 52 5.05 18.83 13.01
N SER A 53 6.07 18.70 12.16
CA SER A 53 7.11 19.74 12.01
C SER A 53 6.55 21.04 11.44
N VAL A 54 5.63 20.94 10.47
CA VAL A 54 5.00 22.11 9.82
C VAL A 54 3.95 22.77 10.71
N ALA A 55 3.17 21.97 11.45
CA ALA A 55 2.10 22.49 12.30
C ALA A 55 2.61 23.04 13.65
N GLY A 56 3.89 22.88 14.00
CA GLY A 56 4.41 23.21 15.33
C GLY A 56 3.77 22.40 16.46
N ALA A 57 3.06 21.33 16.14
CA ALA A 57 2.25 20.53 17.05
C ALA A 57 3.08 19.39 17.63
N THR A 58 3.83 19.66 18.67
CA THR A 58 4.67 18.64 19.32
C THR A 58 3.90 17.68 20.25
N SER A 59 2.63 17.94 20.54
CA SER A 59 1.87 17.26 21.60
C SER A 59 0.84 16.24 21.11
N ARG A 60 0.55 16.12 19.80
CA ARG A 60 -0.43 15.14 19.28
C ARG A 60 0.21 13.77 19.15
N LEU A 61 -0.53 12.73 19.54
CA LEU A 61 -0.10 11.33 19.35
C LEU A 61 -0.03 10.99 17.86
N VAL A 62 0.82 10.02 17.52
CA VAL A 62 0.99 9.55 16.13
C VAL A 62 -0.33 9.00 15.59
N GLU A 63 -1.04 8.22 16.41
CA GLU A 63 -2.31 7.60 16.05
C GLU A 63 -3.40 8.63 15.73
N ASP A 64 -3.47 9.74 16.49
CA ASP A 64 -4.44 10.82 16.25
C ASP A 64 -4.21 11.51 14.91
N ILE A 65 -2.97 11.63 14.49
CA ILE A 65 -2.60 12.25 13.22
C ILE A 65 -2.81 11.26 12.07
N ALA A 66 -2.28 10.04 12.20
CA ALA A 66 -2.40 8.99 11.20
C ALA A 66 -3.85 8.59 10.96
N GLY A 67 -4.70 8.59 12.00
CA GLY A 67 -6.13 8.30 11.92
C GLY A 67 -6.93 9.26 11.03
N SER A 68 -6.38 10.45 10.74
CA SER A 68 -6.99 11.42 9.84
C SER A 68 -6.57 11.25 8.37
N TYR A 69 -5.61 10.37 8.06
CA TYR A 69 -5.09 10.18 6.72
C TYR A 69 -6.00 9.29 5.87
N ASN A 70 -6.11 9.62 4.58
CA ASN A 70 -6.76 8.75 3.61
C ASN A 70 -5.70 7.90 2.90
N VAL A 71 -5.98 6.62 2.75
CA VAL A 71 -5.12 5.67 2.03
C VAL A 71 -5.89 5.07 0.87
N TYR A 72 -5.28 5.07 -0.31
CA TYR A 72 -5.85 4.52 -1.53
C TYR A 72 -4.96 3.38 -2.03
N ILE A 73 -5.52 2.18 -2.10
CA ILE A 73 -4.90 0.98 -2.67
C ILE A 73 -5.37 0.88 -4.12
N GLY A 74 -4.43 0.91 -5.05
CA GLY A 74 -4.72 0.77 -6.49
C GLY A 74 -4.81 -0.68 -6.94
N PRO A 75 -5.08 -0.91 -8.26
CA PRO A 75 -5.13 -2.25 -8.83
C PRO A 75 -3.85 -3.04 -8.57
N HIS A 76 -3.99 -4.29 -8.14
CA HIS A 76 -2.90 -5.17 -7.76
C HIS A 76 -3.29 -6.63 -7.92
N ILE A 77 -2.37 -7.57 -7.79
CA ILE A 77 -2.69 -8.99 -7.76
C ILE A 77 -3.40 -9.34 -6.45
N HIS A 78 -4.58 -9.93 -6.53
CA HIS A 78 -5.37 -10.33 -5.36
C HIS A 78 -4.85 -11.62 -4.70
N GLY A 79 -5.28 -11.84 -3.46
CA GLY A 79 -4.85 -12.97 -2.65
C GLY A 79 -5.13 -14.32 -3.30
N GLU A 80 -6.23 -14.50 -4.01
CA GLU A 80 -6.57 -15.72 -4.73
C GLU A 80 -5.69 -16.00 -5.98
N CYS A 81 -4.93 -15.01 -6.42
CA CYS A 81 -4.04 -15.10 -7.58
C CYS A 81 -2.55 -15.07 -7.21
N PHE A 82 -2.23 -14.58 -6.01
CA PHE A 82 -0.83 -14.45 -5.58
C PHE A 82 -0.36 -15.73 -4.88
N GLU A 83 -0.12 -16.78 -5.70
CA GLU A 83 0.47 -18.02 -5.24
C GLU A 83 1.95 -17.84 -4.88
N CYS A 84 2.37 -18.42 -3.74
CA CYS A 84 3.75 -18.32 -3.26
C CYS A 84 4.13 -19.56 -2.42
N GLY A 85 5.44 -19.72 -2.16
CA GLY A 85 5.95 -20.85 -1.38
C GLY A 85 5.65 -20.71 0.12
N GLU A 86 5.66 -21.86 0.82
CA GLU A 86 5.34 -21.99 2.25
C GLU A 86 6.14 -21.03 3.15
N ASP A 87 7.42 -20.80 2.86
CA ASP A 87 8.26 -19.90 3.66
C ASP A 87 7.74 -18.45 3.63
N LEU A 88 7.23 -18.01 2.46
CA LEU A 88 6.65 -16.68 2.34
C LEU A 88 5.31 -16.60 3.06
N ILE A 89 4.46 -17.61 2.91
CA ILE A 89 3.18 -17.69 3.61
C ILE A 89 3.40 -17.61 5.13
N ARG A 90 4.28 -18.46 5.66
CA ARG A 90 4.64 -18.48 7.08
C ARG A 90 5.09 -17.10 7.55
N ARG A 91 5.98 -16.45 6.80
CA ARG A 91 6.46 -15.11 7.11
C ARG A 91 5.34 -14.06 7.17
N PHE A 92 4.36 -14.14 6.27
CA PHE A 92 3.21 -13.23 6.29
C PHE A 92 2.30 -13.51 7.48
N VAL A 93 2.00 -14.78 7.74
CA VAL A 93 1.16 -15.18 8.88
C VAL A 93 1.80 -14.79 10.20
N ASP A 94 3.10 -15.05 10.37
CA ASP A 94 3.84 -14.67 11.60
C ASP A 94 3.83 -13.15 11.84
N GLN A 95 3.89 -12.37 10.77
CA GLN A 95 3.97 -10.91 10.89
C GLN A 95 2.60 -10.23 10.95
N PHE A 96 1.64 -10.68 10.14
CA PHE A 96 0.36 -9.98 9.95
C PHE A 96 -0.85 -10.77 10.46
N GLY A 97 -0.69 -12.04 10.76
CA GLY A 97 -1.76 -12.95 11.18
C GLY A 97 -2.38 -13.73 10.02
N GLU A 98 -3.23 -14.70 10.34
CA GLU A 98 -3.81 -15.62 9.36
C GLU A 98 -4.77 -14.96 8.36
N ALA A 99 -5.31 -13.80 8.67
CA ALA A 99 -6.22 -13.09 7.78
C ALA A 99 -5.60 -12.75 6.41
N CYS A 100 -4.26 -12.62 6.33
CA CYS A 100 -3.55 -12.37 5.07
C CYS A 100 -3.23 -13.65 4.26
N SER A 101 -3.60 -14.85 4.74
CA SER A 101 -3.44 -16.12 4.03
C SER A 101 -4.79 -16.65 3.60
N ARG A 102 -5.03 -16.73 2.29
CA ARG A 102 -6.31 -17.22 1.74
C ARG A 102 -6.44 -18.74 1.82
N ASP A 103 -5.30 -19.42 1.69
CA ASP A 103 -5.14 -20.88 1.79
C ASP A 103 -3.63 -21.20 1.94
N PRO A 104 -3.22 -22.50 2.04
CA PRO A 104 -1.81 -22.88 2.20
C PRO A 104 -0.86 -22.46 1.07
N ARG A 105 -1.34 -21.84 -0.01
CA ARG A 105 -0.52 -21.46 -1.17
C ARG A 105 -0.60 -19.99 -1.55
N HIS A 106 -1.49 -19.22 -0.92
CA HIS A 106 -1.81 -17.86 -1.35
C HIS A 106 -1.70 -16.84 -0.21
N VAL A 107 -1.23 -15.65 -0.54
CA VAL A 107 -1.12 -14.50 0.36
C VAL A 107 -1.85 -13.29 -0.22
N ASP A 108 -2.59 -12.59 0.63
CA ASP A 108 -3.24 -11.33 0.33
C ASP A 108 -2.36 -10.15 0.78
N LEU A 109 -1.72 -9.51 -0.21
CA LEU A 109 -0.82 -8.37 0.03
C LEU A 109 -1.57 -7.14 0.56
N ALA A 110 -2.79 -6.91 0.06
CA ALA A 110 -3.60 -5.76 0.46
C ALA A 110 -4.11 -5.94 1.89
N GLU A 111 -4.52 -7.14 2.28
CA GLU A 111 -4.95 -7.41 3.65
C GLU A 111 -3.78 -7.24 4.64
N ALA A 112 -2.59 -7.76 4.31
CA ALA A 112 -1.39 -7.55 5.11
C ALA A 112 -1.05 -6.05 5.27
N LEU A 113 -1.19 -5.26 4.18
CA LEU A 113 -1.02 -3.80 4.22
C LEU A 113 -2.06 -3.12 5.11
N ARG A 114 -3.34 -3.52 5.03
CA ARG A 114 -4.41 -2.97 5.88
C ARG A 114 -4.11 -3.18 7.36
N ILE A 115 -3.72 -4.41 7.72
CA ILE A 115 -3.35 -4.77 9.09
C ILE A 115 -2.19 -3.90 9.58
N ASP A 116 -1.14 -3.76 8.76
CA ASP A 116 0.05 -2.98 9.13
C ASP A 116 -0.26 -1.47 9.26
N LEU A 117 -1.06 -0.92 8.36
CA LEU A 117 -1.50 0.48 8.39
C LEU A 117 -2.37 0.79 9.62
N VAL A 118 -3.29 -0.09 9.98
CA VAL A 118 -4.12 0.07 11.19
C VAL A 118 -3.25 0.03 12.46
N ARG A 119 -2.22 -0.82 12.50
CA ARG A 119 -1.28 -0.89 13.64
C ARG A 119 -0.51 0.42 13.89
N VAL A 120 -0.28 1.24 12.86
CA VAL A 120 0.37 2.55 13.00
C VAL A 120 -0.62 3.71 13.15
N GLY A 121 -1.91 3.39 13.36
CA GLY A 121 -2.95 4.35 13.71
C GLY A 121 -3.81 4.85 12.55
N VAL A 122 -3.66 4.32 11.33
CA VAL A 122 -4.60 4.66 10.24
C VAL A 122 -5.98 4.09 10.54
N ASP A 123 -7.02 4.92 10.43
CA ASP A 123 -8.40 4.45 10.54
C ASP A 123 -8.74 3.53 9.36
N GLY A 124 -9.12 2.28 9.65
CA GLY A 124 -9.47 1.29 8.63
C GLY A 124 -10.59 1.72 7.69
N SER A 125 -11.51 2.57 8.15
CA SER A 125 -12.58 3.16 7.32
C SER A 125 -12.09 4.16 6.27
N ARG A 126 -10.84 4.64 6.43
CA ARG A 126 -10.18 5.56 5.50
C ARG A 126 -9.23 4.88 4.52
N ILE A 127 -9.21 3.54 4.50
CA ILE A 127 -8.45 2.75 3.55
C ILE A 127 -9.41 2.29 2.43
N ALA A 128 -9.35 2.98 1.31
CA ALA A 128 -10.12 2.63 0.12
C ALA A 128 -9.28 1.74 -0.81
N ASP A 129 -9.90 0.72 -1.41
CA ASP A 129 -9.28 -0.21 -2.35
C ASP A 129 -10.03 -0.15 -3.69
N ALA A 130 -9.29 -0.13 -4.79
CA ALA A 130 -9.86 -0.17 -6.13
C ALA A 130 -10.60 -1.48 -6.43
N GLY A 131 -10.31 -2.56 -5.68
CA GLY A 131 -10.97 -3.85 -5.81
C GLY A 131 -10.72 -4.54 -7.16
N ALA A 132 -9.64 -4.20 -7.87
CA ALA A 132 -9.35 -4.73 -9.19
C ALA A 132 -8.08 -5.59 -9.17
N CYS A 133 -8.22 -6.87 -9.52
CA CYS A 133 -7.09 -7.78 -9.67
C CYS A 133 -6.42 -7.61 -11.03
N THR A 134 -5.13 -7.31 -11.05
CA THR A 134 -4.36 -7.13 -12.28
C THR A 134 -4.28 -8.41 -13.11
N MET A 135 -4.19 -9.57 -12.46
CA MET A 135 -4.12 -10.87 -13.14
C MET A 135 -5.46 -11.28 -13.76
N CYS A 136 -6.59 -10.90 -13.13
CA CYS A 136 -7.93 -11.25 -13.60
C CYS A 136 -8.46 -10.32 -14.70
N HIS A 137 -7.84 -9.15 -14.89
CA HIS A 137 -8.27 -8.13 -15.86
C HIS A 137 -7.15 -7.77 -16.85
N PRO A 138 -6.70 -8.73 -17.69
CA PRO A 138 -5.58 -8.53 -18.62
C PRO A 138 -5.90 -7.54 -19.76
N ASP A 139 -7.16 -7.20 -19.95
CA ASP A 139 -7.63 -6.16 -20.89
C ASP A 139 -7.43 -4.74 -20.36
N GLN A 140 -7.22 -4.57 -19.04
CA GLN A 140 -7.10 -3.28 -18.38
C GLN A 140 -5.74 -3.05 -17.72
N TYR A 141 -5.11 -4.13 -17.23
CA TYR A 141 -3.89 -4.04 -16.44
C TYR A 141 -2.81 -5.01 -16.93
N TYR A 142 -1.57 -4.64 -16.73
CA TYR A 142 -0.43 -5.53 -16.91
C TYR A 142 -0.24 -6.39 -15.65
N SER A 143 0.05 -7.68 -15.86
CA SER A 143 0.35 -8.61 -14.77
C SER A 143 1.67 -9.32 -15.02
N TYR A 144 2.65 -9.10 -14.14
CA TYR A 144 3.94 -9.79 -14.18
C TYR A 144 3.76 -11.31 -14.04
N ARG A 145 2.82 -11.73 -13.21
CA ARG A 145 2.51 -13.14 -12.96
C ARG A 145 1.85 -13.81 -14.17
N ALA A 146 0.84 -13.16 -14.74
CA ALA A 146 0.11 -13.71 -15.88
C ALA A 146 0.97 -13.78 -17.16
N GLU A 147 1.86 -12.81 -17.33
CA GLU A 147 2.67 -12.65 -18.55
C GLU A 147 4.09 -13.23 -18.43
N GLY A 148 4.34 -14.06 -17.39
CA GLY A 148 5.62 -14.77 -17.23
C GLY A 148 6.84 -13.86 -17.04
N GLY A 149 6.64 -12.66 -16.49
CA GLY A 149 7.74 -11.75 -16.16
C GLY A 149 8.07 -10.69 -17.21
N THR A 150 7.56 -10.82 -18.43
CA THR A 150 7.78 -9.84 -19.52
C THR A 150 6.46 -9.17 -19.87
N CYS A 151 6.24 -7.99 -19.29
CA CYS A 151 5.00 -7.24 -19.47
C CYS A 151 5.23 -5.74 -19.41
N GLY A 152 4.23 -4.97 -19.83
CA GLY A 152 4.16 -3.53 -19.59
C GLY A 152 3.99 -3.18 -18.12
N ARG A 153 3.72 -1.89 -17.88
CA ARG A 153 3.46 -1.38 -16.53
C ARG A 153 2.34 -0.35 -16.59
N HIS A 154 1.51 -0.32 -15.55
CA HIS A 154 0.62 0.81 -15.28
C HIS A 154 1.22 1.68 -14.19
N GLY A 155 0.76 2.93 -14.10
CA GLY A 155 1.36 3.92 -13.20
C GLY A 155 0.43 4.36 -12.09
N ALA A 156 1.00 4.66 -10.91
CA ALA A 156 0.35 5.46 -9.89
C ALA A 156 1.06 6.80 -9.77
N LEU A 157 0.29 7.87 -9.87
CA LEU A 157 0.75 9.26 -9.88
C LEU A 157 -0.06 10.06 -8.88
N ALA A 158 0.60 10.89 -8.10
CA ALA A 158 -0.06 11.90 -7.28
C ALA A 158 0.66 13.24 -7.43
N PHE A 159 -0.13 14.33 -7.40
CA PHE A 159 0.40 15.68 -7.39
C PHE A 159 -0.57 16.62 -6.69
N ARG A 160 -0.06 17.73 -6.17
CA ARG A 160 -0.85 18.79 -5.58
C ARG A 160 -0.88 19.98 -6.53
N ARG A 161 -2.07 20.45 -6.88
CA ARG A 161 -2.23 21.73 -7.57
C ARG A 161 -1.98 22.89 -6.58
N SER A 162 -1.23 23.88 -7.02
CA SER A 162 -1.04 25.16 -6.31
C SER A 162 -2.34 25.94 -6.22
#